data_69b80a872f9f61ad42e3267d987bfe23
#
_entry.id   69b80a872f9f61ad42e3267d987bfe23
#
_cell.length_a   1.000
_cell.length_b   1.000
_cell.length_c   1.000
_cell.angle_alpha   90.00
_cell.angle_beta   90.00
_cell.angle_gamma   90.00
#
_symmetry.space_group_name_H-M   'P 1'
#
loop_
_entity.id
_entity.type
_entity.pdbx_description
1 polymer ?
#
loop_
_entity_poly.entity_id
_entity_poly.type
_entity_poly.pdbx_seq_one_letter_code
_entity_poly.pdbx_strand_id
1 'polypeptide(L)'
;MKRTFFLLCAVLLVAGSLLPLAGYRLATAALGRAAPEAAESAPEPAASDPAALPEASAPPSDQDSESFLIRDLSDGAVAAVPRREYLIGAVAAEMPITWPDEALKAQAIAAHSYALYCRDHAADPAAGWLTADPARRQGYLTDTVLRSYWGTAYEENHARLAALVDAVETQVLYYDNAPAGTSYFAISNGQTEASENVWGSAVPYLVPVDSSTDREADHFTYTVQFSTAQTEELLKGLGLAPDPSAPESWFGVAALTPSGYVASLPVCGQTITGPALRKALGLRSACFTVQYQNGTFFFTTMGYGHGVGLSQWGAKALAEQGQTAAQILAHYFPGTELRQ
;
A
#
# COMPACT_ATOMS: atom_id res chain seq x y z
N MET A 1 -43.12 49.53 -21.00
CA MET A 1 -41.69 49.61 -20.56
C MET A 1 -41.42 49.06 -19.18
N LYS A 2 -42.17 49.29 -18.11
CA LYS A 2 -41.90 48.80 -16.77
C LYS A 2 -42.01 47.26 -16.65
N ARG A 3 -42.98 46.58 -17.31
CA ARG A 3 -43.14 45.12 -17.28
C ARG A 3 -42.01 44.34 -17.99
N THR A 4 -41.47 44.86 -19.07
CA THR A 4 -40.36 44.26 -19.84
C THR A 4 -39.03 44.35 -19.07
N PHE A 5 -38.84 45.46 -18.33
CA PHE A 5 -37.66 45.65 -17.50
C PHE A 5 -37.62 44.65 -16.32
N PHE A 6 -38.77 44.44 -15.64
CA PHE A 6 -38.87 43.45 -14.56
C PHE A 6 -38.67 42.00 -15.05
N LEU A 7 -39.16 41.67 -16.24
CA LEU A 7 -38.91 40.34 -16.82
C LEU A 7 -37.44 40.14 -17.16
N LEU A 8 -36.76 41.14 -17.69
CA LEU A 8 -35.31 41.07 -18.02
C LEU A 8 -34.45 40.94 -16.76
N CYS A 9 -34.79 41.67 -15.68
CA CYS A 9 -34.09 41.56 -14.40
C CYS A 9 -34.33 40.21 -13.74
N ALA A 10 -35.53 39.61 -13.84
CA ALA A 10 -35.81 38.29 -13.32
C ALA A 10 -35.05 37.17 -14.08
N VAL A 11 -34.95 37.29 -15.41
CA VAL A 11 -34.17 36.34 -16.25
C VAL A 11 -32.66 36.44 -15.97
N LEU A 12 -32.13 37.66 -15.77
CA LEU A 12 -30.72 37.86 -15.42
C LEU A 12 -30.38 37.35 -14.01
N LEU A 13 -31.32 37.47 -13.03
CA LEU A 13 -31.14 36.93 -11.68
C LEU A 13 -31.16 35.40 -11.66
N VAL A 14 -32.02 34.76 -12.45
CA VAL A 14 -32.07 33.30 -12.57
C VAL A 14 -30.85 32.76 -13.34
N ALA A 15 -30.43 33.45 -14.41
CA ALA A 15 -29.24 33.08 -15.15
C ALA A 15 -27.96 33.29 -14.31
N GLY A 16 -27.88 34.37 -13.52
CA GLY A 16 -26.74 34.65 -12.64
C GLY A 16 -26.60 33.69 -11.46
N SER A 17 -27.70 33.06 -11.00
CA SER A 17 -27.66 32.05 -9.93
C SER A 17 -27.39 30.63 -10.43
N LEU A 18 -27.63 30.32 -11.71
CA LEU A 18 -27.38 29.00 -12.31
C LEU A 18 -25.96 28.86 -12.87
N LEU A 19 -25.34 29.96 -13.32
CA LEU A 19 -23.97 29.96 -13.83
C LEU A 19 -22.90 29.51 -12.80
N PRO A 20 -22.95 29.94 -11.53
CA PRO A 20 -22.02 29.43 -10.51
C PRO A 20 -22.22 27.95 -10.22
N LEU A 21 -23.48 27.45 -10.26
CA LEU A 21 -23.75 26.02 -10.00
C LEU A 21 -23.30 25.11 -11.16
N ALA A 22 -23.46 25.57 -12.40
CA ALA A 22 -22.97 24.88 -13.59
C ALA A 22 -21.44 24.93 -13.66
N GLY A 23 -20.80 26.05 -13.34
CA GLY A 23 -19.35 26.19 -13.23
C GLY A 23 -18.76 25.33 -12.13
N TYR A 24 -19.42 25.24 -10.96
CA TYR A 24 -19.01 24.38 -9.86
C TYR A 24 -19.09 22.89 -10.23
N ARG A 25 -20.17 22.44 -10.89
CA ARG A 25 -20.28 21.05 -11.35
C ARG A 25 -19.31 20.69 -12.47
N LEU A 26 -19.00 21.61 -13.38
CA LEU A 26 -17.98 21.42 -14.40
C LEU A 26 -16.56 21.44 -13.81
N ALA A 27 -16.29 22.30 -12.84
CA ALA A 27 -15.01 22.34 -12.13
C ALA A 27 -14.79 21.07 -11.28
N THR A 28 -15.83 20.59 -10.58
CA THR A 28 -15.74 19.33 -9.81
C THR A 28 -15.63 18.10 -10.71
N ALA A 29 -16.26 18.10 -11.90
CA ALA A 29 -16.08 17.04 -12.89
C ALA A 29 -14.71 17.09 -13.58
N ALA A 30 -14.12 18.28 -13.75
CA ALA A 30 -12.77 18.45 -14.27
C ALA A 30 -11.68 18.16 -13.23
N LEU A 31 -11.92 18.52 -11.96
CA LEU A 31 -11.02 18.21 -10.83
C LEU A 31 -11.08 16.73 -10.42
N GLY A 32 -12.20 16.04 -10.71
CA GLY A 32 -12.31 14.59 -10.52
C GLY A 32 -11.56 13.74 -11.57
N ARG A 33 -10.91 14.39 -12.57
CA ARG A 33 -10.18 13.70 -13.65
C ARG A 33 -8.68 13.96 -13.67
N ALA A 34 -8.13 14.68 -12.72
CA ALA A 34 -6.71 15.00 -12.65
C ALA A 34 -6.17 14.92 -11.22
N ALA A 35 -6.39 13.78 -10.55
CA ALA A 35 -5.43 13.33 -9.56
C ALA A 35 -4.52 12.34 -10.29
N PRO A 36 -3.18 12.49 -10.27
CA PRO A 36 -2.34 11.35 -10.54
C PRO A 36 -2.70 10.33 -9.46
N GLU A 37 -3.20 9.19 -9.88
CA GLU A 37 -3.45 8.03 -9.06
C GLU A 37 -2.09 7.68 -8.44
N ALA A 38 -1.87 8.17 -7.22
CA ALA A 38 -0.77 7.69 -6.40
C ALA A 38 -0.96 6.17 -6.35
N ALA A 39 0.08 5.41 -6.62
CA ALA A 39 0.09 3.98 -6.54
C ALA A 39 -0.67 3.57 -5.27
N GLU A 40 -1.87 3.04 -5.45
CA GLU A 40 -2.65 2.47 -4.37
C GLU A 40 -1.82 1.29 -3.90
N SER A 41 -1.35 1.32 -2.66
CA SER A 41 -0.48 0.28 -2.12
C SER A 41 -1.08 -1.08 -2.41
N ALA A 42 -0.22 -2.04 -2.68
CA ALA A 42 -0.57 -3.45 -2.78
C ALA A 42 -1.60 -3.81 -1.71
N PRO A 43 -2.62 -4.64 -2.01
CA PRO A 43 -3.41 -5.22 -0.95
C PRO A 43 -2.39 -5.82 0.00
N GLU A 44 -2.56 -5.53 1.27
CA GLU A 44 -1.90 -6.27 2.33
C GLU A 44 -1.94 -7.74 1.88
N PRO A 45 -0.81 -8.43 1.71
CA PRO A 45 -0.84 -9.85 1.41
C PRO A 45 -1.80 -10.43 2.41
N ALA A 46 -2.80 -11.17 1.96
CA ALA A 46 -3.83 -11.70 2.82
C ALA A 46 -3.09 -12.30 4.00
N ALA A 47 -3.26 -11.69 5.18
CA ALA A 47 -2.51 -12.07 6.36
C ALA A 47 -2.78 -13.55 6.62
N SER A 48 -1.96 -14.41 6.01
CA SER A 48 -1.71 -15.70 6.54
C SER A 48 -0.90 -15.40 7.78
N ASP A 49 -1.51 -15.53 8.97
CA ASP A 49 -0.78 -15.57 10.22
C ASP A 49 0.53 -16.30 9.97
N PRO A 50 1.69 -15.72 10.31
CA PRO A 50 2.90 -16.51 10.38
C PRO A 50 2.66 -17.48 11.53
N ALA A 51 2.04 -18.63 11.20
CA ALA A 51 1.99 -19.78 12.08
C ALA A 51 3.42 -20.03 12.54
N ALA A 52 3.58 -20.38 13.81
CA ALA A 52 4.85 -20.72 14.43
C ALA A 52 5.76 -21.45 13.44
N LEU A 53 7.00 -20.94 13.29
CA LEU A 53 8.02 -21.47 12.37
C LEU A 53 7.98 -23.02 12.35
N PRO A 54 7.61 -23.65 11.24
CA PRO A 54 7.79 -25.09 11.10
C PRO A 54 9.29 -25.36 10.94
N GLU A 55 9.78 -26.43 11.56
CA GLU A 55 11.15 -26.92 11.40
C GLU A 55 11.51 -27.04 9.91
N ALA A 56 12.67 -26.55 9.57
CA ALA A 56 13.20 -26.48 8.21
C ALA A 56 13.13 -27.84 7.50
N SER A 57 12.26 -27.94 6.49
CA SER A 57 12.30 -29.02 5.51
C SER A 57 13.43 -28.77 4.51
N ALA A 58 14.03 -29.87 4.00
CA ALA A 58 15.18 -29.86 3.10
C ALA A 58 14.94 -28.97 1.86
N PRO A 59 15.98 -28.29 1.34
CA PRO A 59 15.85 -27.37 0.22
C PRO A 59 15.32 -28.09 -1.03
N PRO A 60 14.36 -27.46 -1.75
CA PRO A 60 13.86 -27.98 -3.03
C PRO A 60 14.95 -27.98 -4.11
N SER A 61 14.82 -28.87 -5.10
CA SER A 61 15.76 -29.02 -6.19
C SER A 61 15.73 -27.85 -7.17
N ASP A 62 16.85 -27.48 -7.75
CA ASP A 62 17.14 -26.32 -8.63
C ASP A 62 16.22 -26.14 -9.87
N GLN A 63 15.33 -27.07 -10.17
CA GLN A 63 14.47 -26.99 -11.37
C GLN A 63 13.16 -26.20 -11.17
N ASP A 64 12.71 -25.96 -9.92
CA ASP A 64 11.47 -25.24 -9.61
C ASP A 64 11.66 -23.73 -9.38
N SER A 65 12.91 -23.25 -9.44
CA SER A 65 13.27 -21.86 -9.09
C SER A 65 12.96 -20.82 -10.18
N GLU A 66 12.55 -21.21 -11.38
CA GLU A 66 12.42 -20.31 -12.53
C GLU A 66 11.02 -19.67 -12.71
N SER A 67 10.00 -20.18 -12.05
CA SER A 67 8.62 -19.66 -12.19
C SER A 67 7.91 -19.52 -10.86
N PHE A 68 7.08 -18.48 -10.76
CA PHE A 68 6.22 -18.22 -9.61
C PHE A 68 4.75 -18.43 -9.95
N LEU A 69 3.99 -19.06 -9.03
CA LEU A 69 2.56 -19.25 -9.19
C LEU A 69 1.79 -18.02 -8.66
N ILE A 70 1.16 -17.29 -9.56
CA ILE A 70 0.43 -16.07 -9.27
C ILE A 70 -1.06 -16.33 -9.45
N ARG A 71 -1.85 -16.01 -8.42
CA ARG A 71 -3.31 -16.05 -8.49
C ARG A 71 -3.85 -14.67 -8.86
N ASP A 72 -4.59 -14.60 -9.94
CA ASP A 72 -5.39 -13.42 -10.30
C ASP A 72 -6.62 -13.32 -9.38
N LEU A 73 -6.78 -12.19 -8.69
CA LEU A 73 -7.91 -11.98 -7.77
C LEU A 73 -9.22 -11.66 -8.48
N SER A 74 -9.17 -11.34 -9.78
CA SER A 74 -10.37 -11.01 -10.55
C SER A 74 -11.18 -12.25 -10.97
N ASP A 75 -10.50 -13.36 -11.26
CA ASP A 75 -11.12 -14.60 -11.72
C ASP A 75 -10.66 -15.86 -10.98
N GLY A 76 -9.66 -15.72 -10.09
CA GLY A 76 -9.08 -16.82 -9.32
C GLY A 76 -8.13 -17.72 -10.12
N ALA A 77 -7.82 -17.40 -11.37
CA ALA A 77 -6.90 -18.18 -12.20
C ALA A 77 -5.48 -18.16 -11.60
N VAL A 78 -4.77 -19.28 -11.73
CA VAL A 78 -3.37 -19.39 -11.30
C VAL A 78 -2.51 -19.59 -12.52
N ALA A 79 -1.51 -18.72 -12.69
CA ALA A 79 -0.53 -18.77 -13.77
C ALA A 79 0.87 -18.99 -13.23
N ALA A 80 1.66 -19.83 -13.93
CA ALA A 80 3.10 -19.92 -13.71
C ALA A 80 3.79 -18.83 -14.53
N VAL A 81 4.41 -17.86 -13.85
CA VAL A 81 5.08 -16.73 -14.48
C VAL A 81 6.60 -16.89 -14.30
N PRO A 82 7.40 -16.83 -15.38
CA PRO A 82 8.85 -16.88 -15.27
C PRO A 82 9.39 -15.79 -14.31
N ARG A 83 10.41 -16.13 -13.53
CA ARG A 83 10.99 -15.23 -12.51
C ARG A 83 11.25 -13.82 -13.03
N ARG A 84 11.97 -13.71 -14.16
CA ARG A 84 12.30 -12.41 -14.76
C ARG A 84 11.05 -11.59 -15.11
N GLU A 85 10.06 -12.24 -15.72
CA GLU A 85 8.79 -11.60 -16.08
C GLU A 85 8.01 -11.14 -14.84
N TYR A 86 7.97 -12.01 -13.82
CA TYR A 86 7.37 -11.66 -12.54
C TYR A 86 8.04 -10.41 -11.92
N LEU A 87 9.37 -10.38 -11.85
CA LEU A 87 10.08 -9.25 -11.23
C LEU A 87 9.84 -7.93 -11.98
N ILE A 88 9.83 -7.95 -13.32
CA ILE A 88 9.49 -6.76 -14.12
C ILE A 88 8.07 -6.28 -13.78
N GLY A 89 7.09 -7.17 -13.80
CA GLY A 89 5.70 -6.84 -13.52
C GLY A 89 5.46 -6.43 -12.07
N ALA A 90 6.15 -7.05 -11.11
CA ALA A 90 6.04 -6.73 -9.69
C ALA A 90 6.62 -5.33 -9.38
N VAL A 91 7.83 -5.02 -9.87
CA VAL A 91 8.41 -3.69 -9.66
C VAL A 91 7.57 -2.61 -10.32
N ALA A 92 7.08 -2.85 -11.54
CA ALA A 92 6.23 -1.90 -12.27
C ALA A 92 4.86 -1.66 -11.60
N ALA A 93 4.35 -2.65 -10.83
CA ALA A 93 3.14 -2.50 -10.03
C ALA A 93 3.36 -1.60 -8.81
N GLU A 94 4.57 -1.62 -8.24
CA GLU A 94 4.86 -1.07 -6.93
C GLU A 94 5.56 0.29 -6.96
N MET A 95 6.42 0.53 -7.94
CA MET A 95 7.21 1.76 -8.02
C MET A 95 7.10 2.44 -9.38
N PRO A 96 7.01 3.78 -9.43
CA PRO A 96 7.11 4.54 -10.68
C PRO A 96 8.44 4.26 -11.38
N ILE A 97 8.39 3.97 -12.69
CA ILE A 97 9.61 3.69 -13.50
C ILE A 97 10.61 4.85 -13.50
N THR A 98 10.19 6.06 -13.20
CA THR A 98 11.02 7.26 -13.12
C THR A 98 11.87 7.37 -11.85
N TRP A 99 11.67 6.47 -10.89
CA TRP A 99 12.44 6.47 -9.65
C TRP A 99 13.89 6.00 -9.87
N PRO A 100 14.82 6.28 -8.92
CA PRO A 100 16.22 5.91 -9.03
C PRO A 100 16.44 4.40 -9.23
N ASP A 101 17.43 4.04 -10.04
CA ASP A 101 17.74 2.66 -10.39
C ASP A 101 17.97 1.77 -9.16
N GLU A 102 18.67 2.29 -8.14
CA GLU A 102 18.97 1.52 -6.93
C GLU A 102 17.72 1.24 -6.08
N ALA A 103 16.72 2.14 -6.09
CA ALA A 103 15.42 1.87 -5.45
C ALA A 103 14.64 0.78 -6.19
N LEU A 104 14.61 0.83 -7.54
CA LEU A 104 13.95 -0.19 -8.37
C LEU A 104 14.62 -1.57 -8.22
N LYS A 105 15.96 -1.61 -8.16
CA LYS A 105 16.72 -2.83 -7.88
C LYS A 105 16.43 -3.38 -6.47
N ALA A 106 16.38 -2.53 -5.45
CA ALA A 106 16.05 -2.94 -4.09
C ALA A 106 14.63 -3.55 -4.03
N GLN A 107 13.65 -2.93 -4.72
CA GLN A 107 12.30 -3.48 -4.83
C GLN A 107 12.29 -4.83 -5.56
N ALA A 108 13.07 -4.99 -6.63
CA ALA A 108 13.17 -6.26 -7.36
C ALA A 108 13.71 -7.39 -6.47
N ILE A 109 14.79 -7.13 -5.73
CA ILE A 109 15.38 -8.11 -4.78
C ILE A 109 14.40 -8.43 -3.64
N ALA A 110 13.72 -7.41 -3.11
CA ALA A 110 12.71 -7.62 -2.08
C ALA A 110 11.53 -8.47 -2.61
N ALA A 111 11.01 -8.16 -3.80
CA ALA A 111 9.95 -8.94 -4.42
C ALA A 111 10.37 -10.39 -4.70
N HIS A 112 11.61 -10.61 -5.15
CA HIS A 112 12.17 -11.96 -5.36
C HIS A 112 12.22 -12.76 -4.05
N SER A 113 12.84 -12.17 -3.02
CA SER A 113 12.98 -12.82 -1.70
C SER A 113 11.63 -13.16 -1.09
N TYR A 114 10.66 -12.23 -1.19
CA TYR A 114 9.29 -12.43 -0.73
C TYR A 114 8.57 -13.55 -1.50
N ALA A 115 8.76 -13.61 -2.82
CA ALA A 115 8.16 -14.67 -3.65
C ALA A 115 8.68 -16.06 -3.27
N LEU A 116 9.99 -16.19 -3.03
CA LEU A 116 10.59 -17.44 -2.55
C LEU A 116 10.08 -17.80 -1.14
N TYR A 117 10.00 -16.80 -0.25
CA TYR A 117 9.42 -16.99 1.08
C TYR A 117 7.99 -17.51 1.00
N CYS A 118 7.14 -16.89 0.18
CA CYS A 118 5.75 -17.33 -0.02
C CYS A 118 5.65 -18.74 -0.58
N ARG A 119 6.51 -19.10 -1.54
CA ARG A 119 6.59 -20.46 -2.08
C ARG A 119 6.90 -21.48 -0.99
N ASP A 120 7.92 -21.21 -0.19
CA ASP A 120 8.41 -22.13 0.83
C ASP A 120 7.44 -22.29 2.02
N HIS A 121 6.51 -21.33 2.19
CA HIS A 121 5.49 -21.34 3.24
C HIS A 121 4.06 -21.56 2.71
N ALA A 122 3.91 -21.91 1.43
CA ALA A 122 2.59 -22.15 0.84
C ALA A 122 1.94 -23.40 1.44
N ALA A 123 0.74 -23.23 2.01
CA ALA A 123 -0.04 -24.36 2.52
C ALA A 123 -0.47 -25.33 1.42
N ASP A 124 -0.73 -24.81 0.22
CA ASP A 124 -1.00 -25.56 -1.00
C ASP A 124 -0.09 -25.02 -2.13
N PRO A 125 0.95 -25.75 -2.50
CA PRO A 125 1.87 -25.32 -3.55
C PRO A 125 1.20 -25.08 -4.92
N ALA A 126 0.06 -25.69 -5.20
CA ALA A 126 -0.67 -25.54 -6.45
C ALA A 126 -1.65 -24.34 -6.44
N ALA A 127 -1.93 -23.77 -5.30
CA ALA A 127 -2.99 -22.77 -5.14
C ALA A 127 -2.62 -21.33 -5.55
N GLY A 128 -1.37 -21.10 -5.96
CA GLY A 128 -0.82 -19.77 -6.18
C GLY A 128 -0.34 -19.12 -4.88
N TRP A 129 0.96 -18.82 -4.79
CA TRP A 129 1.60 -18.28 -3.57
C TRP A 129 1.56 -16.76 -3.52
N LEU A 130 1.44 -16.16 -4.68
CA LEU A 130 1.36 -14.72 -4.87
C LEU A 130 -0.01 -14.36 -5.42
N THR A 131 -0.44 -13.14 -5.17
CA THR A 131 -1.68 -12.61 -5.70
C THR A 131 -1.42 -11.40 -6.58
N ALA A 132 -2.22 -11.24 -7.63
CA ALA A 132 -2.27 -10.05 -8.45
C ALA A 132 -3.70 -9.51 -8.52
N ASP A 133 -3.85 -8.19 -8.45
CA ASP A 133 -5.11 -7.50 -8.72
C ASP A 133 -4.91 -6.57 -9.92
N PRO A 134 -5.22 -7.03 -11.15
CA PRO A 134 -5.02 -6.22 -12.35
C PRO A 134 -5.84 -4.93 -12.36
N ALA A 135 -7.04 -4.94 -11.74
CA ALA A 135 -7.92 -3.77 -11.68
C ALA A 135 -7.33 -2.66 -10.81
N ARG A 136 -6.59 -3.04 -9.75
CA ARG A 136 -5.90 -2.12 -8.84
C ARG A 136 -4.42 -1.92 -9.18
N ARG A 137 -3.90 -2.65 -10.17
CA ARG A 137 -2.50 -2.69 -10.56
C ARG A 137 -1.58 -3.08 -9.39
N GLN A 138 -1.93 -4.14 -8.68
CA GLN A 138 -1.24 -4.55 -7.46
C GLN A 138 -0.62 -5.94 -7.60
N GLY A 139 0.52 -6.14 -6.95
CA GLY A 139 1.24 -7.39 -6.85
C GLY A 139 2.03 -7.77 -8.11
N TYR A 140 1.39 -7.80 -9.26
CA TYR A 140 2.03 -8.14 -10.54
C TYR A 140 1.25 -7.57 -11.72
N LEU A 141 1.94 -6.98 -12.68
CA LEU A 141 1.36 -6.51 -13.96
C LEU A 141 1.87 -7.37 -15.12
N THR A 142 0.94 -7.90 -15.90
CA THR A 142 1.27 -8.62 -17.12
C THR A 142 1.82 -7.66 -18.20
N ASP A 143 2.55 -8.20 -19.19
CA ASP A 143 3.04 -7.40 -20.33
C ASP A 143 1.91 -6.64 -21.04
N THR A 144 0.75 -7.25 -21.20
CA THR A 144 -0.43 -6.60 -21.79
C THR A 144 -0.87 -5.39 -20.97
N VAL A 145 -0.89 -5.49 -19.64
CA VAL A 145 -1.24 -4.37 -18.75
C VAL A 145 -0.16 -3.28 -18.82
N LEU A 146 1.12 -3.66 -18.84
CA LEU A 146 2.23 -2.71 -18.95
C LEU A 146 2.20 -1.93 -20.26
N ARG A 147 1.88 -2.58 -21.39
CA ARG A 147 1.69 -1.90 -22.69
C ARG A 147 0.57 -0.86 -22.63
N SER A 148 -0.53 -1.21 -22.00
CA SER A 148 -1.65 -0.27 -21.83
C SER A 148 -1.30 0.86 -20.85
N TYR A 149 -0.56 0.55 -19.78
CA TYR A 149 -0.18 1.50 -18.74
C TYR A 149 0.84 2.54 -19.21
N TRP A 150 1.91 2.09 -19.89
CA TRP A 150 2.96 2.98 -20.39
C TRP A 150 2.71 3.54 -21.78
N GLY A 151 1.77 2.96 -22.54
CA GLY A 151 1.38 3.43 -23.88
C GLY A 151 2.60 3.56 -24.81
N THR A 152 2.81 4.74 -25.35
CA THR A 152 3.94 5.02 -26.28
C THR A 152 5.32 4.93 -25.63
N ALA A 153 5.41 5.03 -24.30
CA ALA A 153 6.67 4.91 -23.56
C ALA A 153 6.99 3.46 -23.16
N TYR A 154 6.16 2.48 -23.57
CA TYR A 154 6.32 1.09 -23.17
C TYR A 154 7.70 0.53 -23.51
N GLU A 155 8.16 0.65 -24.74
CA GLU A 155 9.42 0.01 -25.18
C GLU A 155 10.62 0.57 -24.39
N GLU A 156 10.67 1.88 -24.15
CA GLU A 156 11.73 2.52 -23.38
C GLU A 156 11.67 2.10 -21.91
N ASN A 157 10.50 2.20 -21.28
CA ASN A 157 10.32 1.90 -19.86
C ASN A 157 10.56 0.41 -19.58
N HIS A 158 10.04 -0.48 -20.44
CA HIS A 158 10.25 -1.91 -20.33
C HIS A 158 11.73 -2.28 -20.48
N ALA A 159 12.41 -1.75 -21.48
CA ALA A 159 13.84 -2.01 -21.69
C ALA A 159 14.69 -1.54 -20.50
N ARG A 160 14.39 -0.35 -19.93
CA ARG A 160 15.05 0.16 -18.72
C ARG A 160 14.84 -0.77 -17.54
N LEU A 161 13.58 -1.12 -17.23
CA LEU A 161 13.27 -1.94 -16.07
C LEU A 161 13.81 -3.36 -16.21
N ALA A 162 13.73 -3.94 -17.42
CA ALA A 162 14.30 -5.24 -17.72
C ALA A 162 15.81 -5.28 -17.47
N ALA A 163 16.56 -4.27 -17.91
CA ALA A 163 18.00 -4.20 -17.65
C ALA A 163 18.33 -4.09 -16.15
N LEU A 164 17.52 -3.38 -15.36
CA LEU A 164 17.69 -3.29 -13.90
C LEU A 164 17.40 -4.62 -13.22
N VAL A 165 16.34 -5.32 -13.64
CA VAL A 165 15.99 -6.65 -13.14
C VAL A 165 17.08 -7.65 -13.50
N ASP A 166 17.55 -7.71 -14.75
CA ASP A 166 18.60 -8.61 -15.22
C ASP A 166 19.90 -8.47 -14.39
N ALA A 167 20.17 -7.28 -13.88
CA ALA A 167 21.35 -7.03 -13.04
C ALA A 167 21.25 -7.64 -11.62
N VAL A 168 20.05 -7.97 -11.15
CA VAL A 168 19.78 -8.38 -9.76
C VAL A 168 18.89 -9.61 -9.63
N GLU A 169 18.39 -10.20 -10.69
CA GLU A 169 17.36 -11.26 -10.66
C GLU A 169 17.82 -12.56 -9.95
N THR A 170 19.11 -12.76 -9.75
CA THR A 170 19.67 -13.89 -9.00
C THR A 170 19.88 -13.56 -7.52
N GLN A 171 19.72 -12.28 -7.13
CA GLN A 171 19.96 -11.85 -5.76
C GLN A 171 18.74 -12.08 -4.88
N VAL A 172 18.98 -12.61 -3.68
CA VAL A 172 17.95 -12.94 -2.68
C VAL A 172 18.45 -12.56 -1.29
N LEU A 173 17.56 -12.02 -0.46
CA LEU A 173 17.84 -11.82 0.97
C LEU A 173 17.53 -13.10 1.74
N TYR A 174 18.47 -13.52 2.56
CA TYR A 174 18.35 -14.67 3.46
C TYR A 174 18.42 -14.26 4.91
N TYR A 175 17.66 -14.95 5.73
CA TYR A 175 17.79 -14.93 7.18
C TYR A 175 17.79 -16.37 7.68
N ASP A 176 18.76 -16.73 8.51
CA ASP A 176 18.94 -18.10 9.04
C ASP A 176 18.89 -19.19 7.94
N ASN A 177 19.58 -18.93 6.83
CA ASN A 177 19.68 -19.78 5.63
C ASN A 177 18.36 -20.04 4.87
N ALA A 178 17.29 -19.32 5.16
CA ALA A 178 16.05 -19.35 4.41
C ALA A 178 15.79 -18.01 3.71
N PRO A 179 15.07 -17.97 2.58
CA PRO A 179 14.62 -16.71 1.98
C PRO A 179 13.83 -15.86 2.97
N ALA A 180 14.19 -14.60 3.09
CA ALA A 180 13.54 -13.68 4.01
C ALA A 180 12.18 -13.21 3.49
N GLY A 181 11.18 -13.15 4.35
CA GLY A 181 9.85 -12.58 4.06
C GLY A 181 9.90 -11.05 4.04
N THR A 182 10.43 -10.50 2.97
CA THR A 182 10.72 -9.08 2.76
C THR A 182 9.49 -8.29 2.37
N SER A 183 8.66 -7.93 3.33
CA SER A 183 7.49 -7.07 3.11
C SER A 183 7.89 -5.64 2.75
N TYR A 184 7.04 -4.94 1.99
CA TYR A 184 7.26 -3.56 1.58
C TYR A 184 5.92 -2.79 1.52
N PHE A 185 6.01 -1.48 1.58
CA PHE A 185 4.85 -0.59 1.60
C PHE A 185 5.25 0.81 1.12
N ALA A 186 4.26 1.67 0.83
CA ALA A 186 4.52 2.92 0.13
C ALA A 186 5.27 3.96 0.97
N ILE A 187 4.75 4.36 2.16
CA ILE A 187 5.26 5.49 2.95
C ILE A 187 5.07 5.19 4.44
N SER A 188 6.13 5.25 5.27
CA SER A 188 6.01 5.15 6.73
C SER A 188 5.53 6.48 7.36
N ASN A 189 5.31 6.49 8.67
CA ASN A 189 5.08 7.74 9.42
C ASN A 189 6.38 8.50 9.76
N GLY A 190 7.53 8.03 9.23
CA GLY A 190 8.89 8.47 9.54
C GLY A 190 9.71 7.43 10.28
N GLN A 191 9.10 6.29 10.63
CA GLN A 191 9.72 5.10 11.18
C GLN A 191 8.93 3.87 10.74
N THR A 192 9.60 2.75 10.43
CA THR A 192 8.89 1.50 10.15
C THR A 192 8.32 0.89 11.43
N GLU A 193 7.38 -0.05 11.28
CA GLU A 193 6.73 -0.72 12.40
C GLU A 193 7.28 -2.14 12.59
N ALA A 194 7.22 -2.66 13.82
CA ALA A 194 7.55 -4.04 14.11
C ALA A 194 6.46 -4.99 13.62
N SER A 195 6.86 -6.16 13.08
CA SER A 195 5.94 -7.15 12.53
C SER A 195 4.89 -7.65 13.54
N GLU A 196 5.25 -7.82 14.80
CA GLU A 196 4.35 -8.27 15.86
C GLU A 196 3.21 -7.30 16.14
N ASN A 197 3.40 -6.01 15.90
CA ASN A 197 2.35 -5.01 16.10
C ASN A 197 1.30 -5.00 14.98
N VAL A 198 1.65 -5.57 13.82
CA VAL A 198 0.76 -5.63 12.65
C VAL A 198 0.19 -7.02 12.45
N TRP A 199 1.01 -8.06 12.58
CA TRP A 199 0.65 -9.45 12.27
C TRP A 199 0.66 -10.39 13.49
N GLY A 200 1.01 -9.91 14.69
CA GLY A 200 0.97 -10.69 15.93
C GLY A 200 2.21 -11.56 16.18
N SER A 201 3.14 -11.66 15.24
CA SER A 201 4.37 -12.46 15.37
C SER A 201 5.61 -11.64 15.09
N ALA A 202 6.61 -11.74 15.98
CA ALA A 202 7.88 -11.06 15.83
C ALA A 202 8.75 -11.77 14.77
N VAL A 203 9.22 -11.02 13.77
CA VAL A 203 10.19 -11.46 12.78
C VAL A 203 11.48 -10.68 13.01
N PRO A 204 12.64 -11.33 13.26
CA PRO A 204 13.84 -10.67 13.77
C PRO A 204 14.40 -9.53 12.90
N TYR A 205 14.15 -9.56 11.59
CA TYR A 205 14.59 -8.55 10.64
C TYR A 205 13.46 -7.58 10.19
N LEU A 206 12.23 -7.74 10.70
CA LEU A 206 11.10 -6.82 10.47
C LEU A 206 10.85 -5.99 11.72
N VAL A 207 11.81 -5.16 12.02
CA VAL A 207 11.85 -4.30 13.21
C VAL A 207 11.77 -2.82 12.83
N PRO A 208 11.46 -1.93 13.77
CA PRO A 208 11.45 -0.49 13.52
C PRO A 208 12.82 0.02 13.10
N VAL A 209 12.88 0.69 11.94
CA VAL A 209 14.06 1.44 11.47
C VAL A 209 13.68 2.86 11.10
N ASP A 210 14.65 3.78 11.12
CA ASP A 210 14.42 5.17 10.71
C ASP A 210 14.03 5.25 9.24
N SER A 211 13.00 6.00 8.95
CA SER A 211 12.55 6.33 7.59
C SER A 211 12.03 7.78 7.58
N SER A 212 12.74 8.66 8.29
CA SER A 212 12.34 10.05 8.52
C SER A 212 12.15 10.86 7.23
N THR A 213 12.84 10.48 6.14
CA THR A 213 12.67 11.04 4.79
C THR A 213 11.27 10.84 4.21
N ASP A 214 10.52 9.85 4.69
CA ASP A 214 9.13 9.60 4.28
C ASP A 214 8.20 10.78 4.58
N ARG A 215 8.57 11.62 5.56
CA ARG A 215 7.79 12.82 5.90
C ARG A 215 7.79 13.89 4.82
N GLU A 216 8.72 13.78 3.86
CA GLU A 216 8.81 14.66 2.70
C GLU A 216 8.01 14.13 1.50
N ALA A 217 7.39 12.95 1.65
CA ALA A 217 6.62 12.33 0.59
C ALA A 217 5.39 13.16 0.21
N ASP A 218 5.11 13.23 -1.08
CA ASP A 218 3.83 13.75 -1.55
C ASP A 218 2.69 12.95 -0.92
N HIS A 219 1.70 13.66 -0.42
CA HIS A 219 0.55 13.05 0.27
C HIS A 219 0.92 12.23 1.53
N PHE A 220 2.03 12.54 2.22
CA PHE A 220 2.38 11.99 3.52
C PHE A 220 1.22 12.03 4.51
N THR A 221 0.49 13.14 4.54
CA THR A 221 -0.73 13.30 5.35
C THR A 221 -1.96 13.24 4.45
N TYR A 222 -2.95 12.44 4.84
CA TYR A 222 -4.20 12.32 4.12
C TYR A 222 -5.39 12.28 5.09
N THR A 223 -6.44 13.06 4.80
CA THR A 223 -7.66 13.09 5.61
C THR A 223 -8.83 12.54 4.82
N VAL A 224 -9.47 11.50 5.34
CA VAL A 224 -10.76 11.00 4.86
C VAL A 224 -11.87 11.45 5.81
N GLN A 225 -13.05 11.70 5.26
CA GLN A 225 -14.21 12.16 5.99
C GLN A 225 -15.35 11.16 5.83
N PHE A 226 -16.01 10.85 6.95
CA PHE A 226 -17.23 10.06 6.96
C PHE A 226 -18.30 10.79 7.75
N SER A 227 -19.52 10.86 7.24
CA SER A 227 -20.68 11.29 8.03
C SER A 227 -20.90 10.35 9.23
N THR A 228 -21.61 10.82 10.25
CA THR A 228 -21.99 9.98 11.40
C THR A 228 -22.66 8.69 10.94
N ALA A 229 -23.58 8.74 9.96
CA ALA A 229 -24.28 7.56 9.47
C ALA A 229 -23.33 6.56 8.75
N GLN A 230 -22.40 7.06 7.93
CA GLN A 230 -21.39 6.18 7.29
C GLN A 230 -20.48 5.53 8.31
N THR A 231 -20.00 6.30 9.30
CA THR A 231 -19.16 5.76 10.38
C THR A 231 -19.91 4.72 11.20
N GLU A 232 -21.18 4.98 11.53
CA GLU A 232 -22.04 4.04 12.23
C GLU A 232 -22.12 2.69 11.49
N GLU A 233 -22.33 2.72 10.17
CA GLU A 233 -22.45 1.51 9.36
C GLU A 233 -21.12 0.75 9.32
N LEU A 234 -19.98 1.44 9.13
CA LEU A 234 -18.65 0.82 9.16
C LEU A 234 -18.35 0.17 10.52
N LEU A 235 -18.70 0.83 11.63
CA LEU A 235 -18.50 0.29 12.97
C LEU A 235 -19.42 -0.90 13.25
N LYS A 236 -20.67 -0.89 12.77
CA LYS A 236 -21.57 -2.06 12.83
C LYS A 236 -20.99 -3.24 12.05
N GLY A 237 -20.30 -3.00 10.94
CA GLY A 237 -19.57 -4.02 10.18
C GLY A 237 -18.47 -4.73 10.99
N LEU A 238 -17.93 -4.05 12.02
CA LEU A 238 -17.00 -4.62 13.00
C LEU A 238 -17.70 -5.30 14.20
N GLY A 239 -19.04 -5.40 14.21
CA GLY A 239 -19.81 -5.94 15.33
C GLY A 239 -19.94 -4.97 16.51
N LEU A 240 -19.68 -3.67 16.31
CA LEU A 240 -19.80 -2.65 17.34
C LEU A 240 -21.23 -2.09 17.39
N ALA A 241 -21.60 -1.50 18.52
CA ALA A 241 -22.91 -0.89 18.74
C ALA A 241 -22.75 0.62 19.07
N PRO A 242 -22.55 1.50 18.08
CA PRO A 242 -22.43 2.92 18.28
C PRO A 242 -23.76 3.51 18.81
N ASP A 243 -23.68 4.41 19.83
CA ASP A 243 -24.84 5.15 20.32
C ASP A 243 -25.08 6.37 19.42
N PRO A 244 -26.19 6.41 18.63
CA PRO A 244 -26.44 7.53 17.72
C PRO A 244 -26.68 8.87 18.42
N SER A 245 -26.98 8.85 19.73
CA SER A 245 -27.22 10.07 20.51
C SER A 245 -25.94 10.76 21.00
N ALA A 246 -24.79 10.05 20.97
CA ALA A 246 -23.49 10.54 21.47
C ALA A 246 -22.33 10.17 20.54
N PRO A 247 -22.35 10.56 19.24
CA PRO A 247 -21.31 10.15 18.29
C PRO A 247 -19.91 10.64 18.66
N GLU A 248 -19.79 11.77 19.36
CA GLU A 248 -18.51 12.31 19.84
C GLU A 248 -17.80 11.37 20.84
N SER A 249 -18.51 10.40 21.42
CA SER A 249 -17.97 9.44 22.39
C SER A 249 -17.55 8.10 21.74
N TRP A 250 -17.74 7.92 20.42
CA TRP A 250 -17.50 6.62 19.78
C TRP A 250 -16.03 6.21 19.80
N PHE A 251 -15.12 7.18 19.71
CA PHE A 251 -13.67 6.92 19.68
C PHE A 251 -13.00 7.51 20.92
N GLY A 252 -12.31 6.65 21.65
CA GLY A 252 -11.51 7.05 22.81
C GLY A 252 -10.07 7.45 22.45
N VAL A 253 -9.22 7.57 23.47
CA VAL A 253 -7.79 7.90 23.32
C VAL A 253 -7.03 6.67 22.85
N ALA A 254 -6.26 6.81 21.77
CA ALA A 254 -5.44 5.74 21.22
C ALA A 254 -4.21 5.45 22.10
N ALA A 255 -3.91 4.18 22.30
CA ALA A 255 -2.59 3.71 22.71
C ALA A 255 -1.72 3.54 21.46
N LEU A 256 -0.49 4.07 21.50
CA LEU A 256 0.43 4.01 20.38
C LEU A 256 1.52 2.96 20.59
N THR A 257 2.01 2.39 19.50
CA THR A 257 3.25 1.60 19.48
C THR A 257 4.46 2.51 19.69
N PRO A 258 5.65 1.97 20.03
CA PRO A 258 6.88 2.75 20.06
C PRO A 258 7.19 3.50 18.75
N SER A 259 6.77 2.95 17.61
CA SER A 259 6.93 3.58 16.28
C SER A 259 5.84 4.63 15.98
N GLY A 260 4.90 4.90 16.91
CA GLY A 260 3.88 5.93 16.77
C GLY A 260 2.64 5.55 15.94
N TYR A 261 2.46 4.28 15.62
CA TYR A 261 1.22 3.78 15.04
C TYR A 261 0.19 3.50 16.14
N VAL A 262 -1.08 3.50 15.80
CA VAL A 262 -2.15 3.13 16.73
C VAL A 262 -2.06 1.63 17.01
N ALA A 263 -1.65 1.27 18.22
CA ALA A 263 -1.69 -0.11 18.69
C ALA A 263 -3.14 -0.54 18.92
N SER A 264 -3.89 0.28 19.67
CA SER A 264 -5.32 0.06 19.91
C SER A 264 -5.98 1.36 20.39
N LEU A 265 -7.31 1.40 20.28
CA LEU A 265 -8.11 2.46 20.90
C LEU A 265 -9.48 1.93 21.30
N PRO A 266 -10.13 2.53 22.32
CA PRO A 266 -11.52 2.26 22.63
C PRO A 266 -12.42 2.75 21.50
N VAL A 267 -13.32 1.90 21.01
CA VAL A 267 -14.34 2.24 20.01
C VAL A 267 -15.67 1.69 20.50
N CYS A 268 -16.66 2.55 20.75
CA CYS A 268 -17.97 2.18 21.30
C CYS A 268 -17.86 1.27 22.52
N GLY A 269 -16.89 1.55 23.42
CA GLY A 269 -16.68 0.78 24.66
C GLY A 269 -15.90 -0.54 24.49
N GLN A 270 -15.49 -0.91 23.28
CA GLN A 270 -14.62 -2.07 23.01
C GLN A 270 -13.24 -1.61 22.56
N THR A 271 -12.20 -2.39 22.87
CA THR A 271 -10.84 -2.10 22.41
C THR A 271 -10.61 -2.72 21.03
N ILE A 272 -10.30 -1.89 20.04
CA ILE A 272 -10.04 -2.29 18.65
C ILE A 272 -8.59 -1.94 18.31
N THR A 273 -7.90 -2.81 17.57
CA THR A 273 -6.52 -2.54 17.12
C THR A 273 -6.49 -1.54 15.96
N GLY A 274 -5.41 -0.76 15.87
CA GLY A 274 -5.20 0.19 14.78
C GLY A 274 -5.25 -0.48 13.39
N PRO A 275 -4.56 -1.62 13.16
CA PRO A 275 -4.67 -2.36 11.90
C PRO A 275 -6.10 -2.80 11.56
N ALA A 276 -6.89 -3.26 12.54
CA ALA A 276 -8.28 -3.65 12.30
C ALA A 276 -9.15 -2.45 11.88
N LEU A 277 -8.98 -1.30 12.55
CA LEU A 277 -9.67 -0.07 12.15
C LEU A 277 -9.21 0.44 10.79
N ARG A 278 -7.90 0.43 10.52
CA ARG A 278 -7.37 0.79 9.21
C ARG A 278 -8.08 0.01 8.10
N LYS A 279 -8.18 -1.31 8.25
CA LYS A 279 -8.84 -2.20 7.28
C LYS A 279 -10.33 -1.90 7.14
N ALA A 280 -11.05 -1.76 8.26
CA ALA A 280 -12.49 -1.56 8.26
C ALA A 280 -12.92 -0.20 7.69
N LEU A 281 -12.14 0.85 7.96
CA LEU A 281 -12.41 2.21 7.50
C LEU A 281 -11.70 2.55 6.17
N GLY A 282 -10.93 1.62 5.59
CA GLY A 282 -10.17 1.87 4.36
C GLY A 282 -9.11 2.98 4.52
N LEU A 283 -8.49 3.10 5.71
CA LEU A 283 -7.50 4.13 5.98
C LEU A 283 -6.15 3.79 5.34
N ARG A 284 -5.42 4.81 4.90
CA ARG A 284 -4.11 4.62 4.27
C ARG A 284 -3.07 4.04 5.22
N SER A 285 -3.11 4.41 6.51
CA SER A 285 -2.13 3.98 7.51
C SER A 285 -2.82 3.68 8.84
N ALA A 286 -2.22 2.82 9.67
CA ALA A 286 -2.59 2.67 11.07
C ALA A 286 -2.01 3.80 11.97
N CYS A 287 -1.18 4.71 11.42
CA CYS A 287 -0.82 5.95 12.09
C CYS A 287 -1.85 7.02 11.74
N PHE A 288 -2.86 7.19 12.59
CA PHE A 288 -3.96 8.12 12.35
C PHE A 288 -4.46 8.81 13.62
N THR A 289 -5.14 9.94 13.42
CA THR A 289 -5.97 10.62 14.42
C THR A 289 -7.40 10.67 13.98
N VAL A 290 -8.34 10.76 14.92
CA VAL A 290 -9.77 10.93 14.64
C VAL A 290 -10.29 12.18 15.34
N GLN A 291 -11.10 12.95 14.63
CA GLN A 291 -11.81 14.12 15.17
C GLN A 291 -13.27 14.06 14.72
N TYR A 292 -14.18 14.46 15.61
CA TYR A 292 -15.59 14.61 15.29
C TYR A 292 -15.98 16.08 15.33
N GLN A 293 -16.59 16.56 14.25
CA GLN A 293 -17.06 17.94 14.15
C GLN A 293 -18.31 18.03 13.25
N ASN A 294 -19.35 18.67 13.75
CA ASN A 294 -20.55 18.97 12.96
C ASN A 294 -21.15 17.78 12.21
N GLY A 295 -21.28 16.62 12.86
CA GLY A 295 -21.86 15.42 12.24
C GLY A 295 -20.92 14.64 11.30
N THR A 296 -19.63 14.95 11.32
CA THR A 296 -18.61 14.35 10.46
C THR A 296 -17.40 13.89 11.28
N PHE A 297 -16.92 12.69 11.00
CA PHE A 297 -15.65 12.18 11.49
C PHE A 297 -14.55 12.45 10.46
N PHE A 298 -13.43 12.97 10.92
CA PHE A 298 -12.23 13.25 10.15
C PHE A 298 -11.13 12.29 10.62
N PHE A 299 -10.69 11.40 9.76
CA PHE A 299 -9.56 10.52 10.01
C PHE A 299 -8.36 11.03 9.23
N THR A 300 -7.34 11.51 9.95
CA THR A 300 -6.11 12.01 9.35
C THR A 300 -5.01 10.98 9.56
N THR A 301 -4.53 10.39 8.47
CA THR A 301 -3.44 9.40 8.45
C THR A 301 -2.11 10.06 8.11
N MET A 302 -1.02 9.52 8.66
CA MET A 302 0.37 9.80 8.28
C MET A 302 0.98 8.53 7.69
N GLY A 303 1.59 8.66 6.50
CA GLY A 303 2.11 7.52 5.74
C GLY A 303 1.03 6.75 4.97
N TYR A 304 1.46 5.68 4.28
CA TYR A 304 0.62 4.84 3.44
C TYR A 304 1.14 3.41 3.40
N GLY A 305 0.35 2.44 3.88
CA GLY A 305 0.67 1.03 3.96
C GLY A 305 0.65 0.50 5.39
N HIS A 306 1.10 -0.74 5.57
CA HIS A 306 1.14 -1.42 6.87
C HIS A 306 2.31 -0.98 7.75
N GLY A 307 3.35 -0.36 7.19
CA GLY A 307 4.47 0.18 7.92
C GLY A 307 5.64 -0.78 8.18
N VAL A 308 5.56 -2.06 7.82
CA VAL A 308 6.56 -3.09 8.16
C VAL A 308 7.51 -3.38 7.00
N GLY A 309 8.82 -3.40 7.24
CA GLY A 309 9.85 -3.69 6.23
C GLY A 309 10.22 -2.47 5.38
N LEU A 310 10.38 -2.63 4.07
CA LEU A 310 10.90 -1.59 3.17
C LEU A 310 9.85 -0.53 2.87
N SER A 311 10.13 0.73 3.25
CA SER A 311 9.39 1.88 2.71
C SER A 311 9.87 2.18 1.30
N GLN A 312 8.94 2.20 0.35
CA GLN A 312 9.25 2.47 -1.06
C GLN A 312 9.73 3.92 -1.25
N TRP A 313 9.09 4.89 -0.59
CA TRP A 313 9.54 6.28 -0.62
C TRP A 313 10.89 6.46 0.07
N GLY A 314 11.10 5.81 1.21
CA GLY A 314 12.38 5.83 1.90
C GLY A 314 13.50 5.19 1.06
N ALA A 315 13.23 4.09 0.36
CA ALA A 315 14.17 3.48 -0.59
C ALA A 315 14.54 4.46 -1.73
N LYS A 316 13.54 5.20 -2.28
CA LYS A 316 13.78 6.28 -3.25
C LYS A 316 14.71 7.34 -2.67
N ALA A 317 14.42 7.84 -1.48
CA ALA A 317 15.20 8.89 -0.84
C ALA A 317 16.66 8.44 -0.54
N LEU A 318 16.85 7.21 -0.06
CA LEU A 318 18.19 6.65 0.16
C LEU A 318 18.97 6.47 -1.14
N ALA A 319 18.31 6.05 -2.22
CA ALA A 319 18.91 5.95 -3.54
C ALA A 319 19.31 7.34 -4.10
N GLU A 320 18.51 8.37 -3.90
CA GLU A 320 18.82 9.75 -4.25
C GLU A 320 20.02 10.30 -3.46
N GLN A 321 20.27 9.78 -2.25
CA GLN A 321 21.44 10.06 -1.43
C GLN A 321 22.67 9.22 -1.84
N GLY A 322 22.58 8.41 -2.90
CA GLY A 322 23.67 7.62 -3.46
C GLY A 322 23.85 6.23 -2.81
N GLN A 323 22.88 5.75 -2.03
CA GLN A 323 22.93 4.40 -1.51
C GLN A 323 22.60 3.35 -2.58
N THR A 324 23.33 2.23 -2.56
CA THR A 324 23.08 1.08 -3.42
C THR A 324 21.88 0.26 -2.94
N ALA A 325 21.31 -0.56 -3.82
CA ALA A 325 20.23 -1.48 -3.47
C ALA A 325 20.59 -2.36 -2.26
N ALA A 326 21.81 -2.87 -2.20
CA ALA A 326 22.29 -3.67 -1.06
C ALA A 326 22.29 -2.87 0.26
N GLN A 327 22.69 -1.58 0.23
CA GLN A 327 22.67 -0.73 1.42
C GLN A 327 21.24 -0.39 1.85
N ILE A 328 20.35 -0.11 0.91
CA ILE A 328 18.93 0.14 1.15
C ILE A 328 18.29 -1.09 1.82
N LEU A 329 18.53 -2.28 1.28
CA LEU A 329 18.00 -3.53 1.84
C LEU A 329 18.57 -3.85 3.22
N ALA A 330 19.87 -3.65 3.45
CA ALA A 330 20.50 -3.83 4.76
C ALA A 330 19.93 -2.85 5.81
N HIS A 331 19.49 -1.64 5.40
CA HIS A 331 18.82 -0.68 6.27
C HIS A 331 17.43 -1.17 6.71
N TYR A 332 16.60 -1.63 5.74
CA TYR A 332 15.21 -2.01 6.02
C TYR A 332 15.04 -3.44 6.56
N PHE A 333 16.02 -4.31 6.33
CA PHE A 333 16.01 -5.71 6.77
C PHE A 333 17.32 -6.06 7.51
N PRO A 334 17.54 -5.45 8.71
CA PRO A 334 18.77 -5.64 9.45
C PRO A 334 18.96 -7.11 9.85
N GLY A 335 20.19 -7.61 9.71
CA GLY A 335 20.54 -8.98 10.03
C GLY A 335 20.27 -10.00 8.92
N THR A 336 19.72 -9.57 7.79
CA THR A 336 19.64 -10.42 6.59
C THR A 336 20.94 -10.37 5.79
N GLU A 337 21.17 -11.40 4.97
CA GLU A 337 22.32 -11.52 4.08
C GLU A 337 21.85 -11.52 2.62
N LEU A 338 22.43 -10.64 1.80
CA LEU A 338 22.23 -10.66 0.35
C LEU A 338 23.12 -11.72 -0.29
N ARG A 339 22.51 -12.70 -0.96
CA ARG A 339 23.21 -13.79 -1.67
C ARG A 339 22.80 -13.84 -3.14
N GLN A 340 23.67 -14.44 -3.97
CA GLN A 340 23.41 -14.71 -5.41
C GLN A 340 23.10 -16.20 -5.61
#